data_e939736e0c36d0092b4bdd6c3aa3975e
#
_entry.id   e939736e0c36d0092b4bdd6c3aa3975e
#
_cell.length_a   1.000
_cell.length_b   1.000
_cell.length_c   1.000
_cell.angle_alpha   90.00
_cell.angle_beta   90.00
_cell.angle_gamma   90.00
#
_symmetry.space_group_name_H-M   'P 1'
#
loop_
_entity.id
_entity.type
_entity.pdbx_description
1 polymer ?
#
loop_
_entity_poly.entity_id
_entity_poly.type
_entity_poly.pdbx_seq_one_letter_code
_entity_poly.pdbx_strand_id
1 'polypeptide(L)'
;MQRYRIDMFTTYILQSEKTGKYYIGYTSNIKNRLQKHNAGSNISTRSGIPWKIVRMEQFNARKEAWLRERQIKSYKGGEAFKKLLEESE
;
A
#
# COMPACT_ATOMS: atom_id res chain seq x y z
N MET A 1 11.87 0.21 27.70
CA MET A 1 11.51 0.28 27.28
C MET A 1 11.42 0.46 26.34
N GLN A 2 11.13 0.54 25.68
CA GLN A 2 10.94 0.67 24.81
C GLN A 2 10.60 0.99 24.08
N ARG A 3 10.61 1.16 23.56
CA ARG A 3 10.22 1.55 22.84
C ARG A 3 10.16 1.52 21.91
N TYR A 4 10.07 1.45 21.35
CA TYR A 4 9.75 1.46 20.57
C TYR A 4 9.59 1.98 19.53
N ARG A 5 9.39 1.78 18.70
CA ARG A 5 9.27 2.19 17.76
C ARG A 5 8.56 2.78 17.08
N ILE A 6 8.59 2.88 16.73
CA ILE A 6 7.81 3.81 16.56
C ILE A 6 7.56 4.41 15.26
N ASP A 7 8.42 5.05 14.54
CA ASP A 7 8.14 5.67 13.25
C ASP A 7 8.49 4.71 12.14
N MET A 8 7.54 3.85 11.82
CA MET A 8 7.69 2.97 10.67
C MET A 8 6.85 3.53 9.54
N PHE A 9 7.37 3.40 8.32
CA PHE A 9 6.67 3.81 7.12
C PHE A 9 6.37 2.58 6.30
N THR A 10 5.15 2.47 5.82
CA THR A 10 4.69 1.28 5.11
C THR A 10 4.40 1.61 3.66
N THR A 11 5.02 0.87 2.75
CA THR A 11 4.62 0.86 1.35
C THR A 11 3.62 -0.27 1.20
N TYR A 12 2.49 0.01 0.57
CA TYR A 12 1.41 -0.96 0.55
C TYR A 12 0.79 -1.07 -0.84
N ILE A 13 0.20 -2.23 -1.08
CA ILE A 13 -0.59 -2.46 -2.28
C ILE A 13 -1.98 -2.86 -1.80
N LEU A 14 -2.99 -2.12 -2.27
CA LEU A 14 -4.39 -2.45 -2.02
C LEU A 14 -4.99 -3.02 -3.28
N GLN A 15 -5.96 -3.90 -3.11
CA GLN A 15 -6.75 -4.40 -4.24
C GLN A 15 -8.22 -4.15 -3.96
N SER A 16 -8.91 -3.61 -4.96
CA SER A 16 -10.34 -3.41 -4.87
C SER A 16 -11.05 -4.76 -4.97
N GLU A 17 -11.92 -5.05 -4.01
CA GLU A 17 -12.73 -6.26 -4.07
C GLU A 17 -13.87 -6.12 -5.06
N LYS A 18 -14.12 -4.89 -5.50
CA LYS A 18 -15.17 -4.62 -6.45
C LYS A 18 -14.68 -4.68 -7.89
N THR A 19 -13.53 -4.07 -8.16
CA THR A 19 -13.04 -3.94 -9.54
C THR A 19 -11.83 -4.80 -9.85
N GLY A 20 -11.13 -5.29 -8.82
CA GLY A 20 -9.89 -6.02 -8.99
C GLY A 20 -8.68 -5.14 -9.23
N LYS A 21 -8.88 -3.84 -9.35
CA LYS A 21 -7.77 -2.91 -9.60
C LYS A 21 -6.90 -2.74 -8.36
N TYR A 22 -5.66 -2.30 -8.58
CA TYR A 22 -4.69 -2.10 -7.51
C TYR A 22 -4.41 -0.64 -7.26
N TYR A 23 -4.07 -0.34 -6.02
CA TYR A 23 -3.64 1.00 -5.63
C TYR A 23 -2.36 0.86 -4.81
N ILE A 24 -1.32 1.61 -5.15
CA ILE A 24 -0.02 1.55 -4.49
C ILE A 24 0.23 2.89 -3.80
N GLY A 25 0.66 2.82 -2.53
CA GLY A 25 0.94 4.03 -1.78
C GLY A 25 1.91 3.77 -0.65
N TYR A 26 2.19 4.82 0.12
CA TYR A 26 2.95 4.66 1.35
C TYR A 26 2.34 5.56 2.42
N THR A 27 2.57 5.19 3.67
CA THR A 27 1.96 5.91 4.79
C THR A 27 2.74 5.64 6.07
N SER A 28 2.60 6.53 7.04
CA SER A 28 3.12 6.29 8.37
C SER A 28 2.11 5.56 9.26
N ASN A 29 0.89 5.34 8.76
CA ASN A 29 -0.15 4.66 9.54
C ASN A 29 -1.07 3.91 8.58
N ILE A 30 -0.73 2.65 8.32
CA ILE A 30 -1.46 1.86 7.33
C ILE A 30 -2.91 1.60 7.75
N LYS A 31 -3.13 1.39 9.03
CA LYS A 31 -4.49 1.10 9.51
C LYS A 31 -5.40 2.29 9.26
N ASN A 32 -4.94 3.48 9.61
CA ASN A 32 -5.70 4.70 9.40
C ASN A 32 -5.91 4.96 7.91
N ARG A 33 -4.88 4.73 7.11
CA ARG A 33 -4.96 4.99 5.68
C ARG A 33 -5.97 4.05 5.01
N LEU A 34 -5.98 2.78 5.40
CA LEU A 34 -6.95 1.83 4.84
C LEU A 34 -8.38 2.24 5.20
N GLN A 35 -8.58 2.68 6.45
CA GLN A 35 -9.90 3.15 6.86
C GLN A 35 -10.36 4.34 6.01
N LYS A 36 -9.44 5.25 5.71
CA LYS A 36 -9.78 6.41 4.89
C LYS A 36 -10.14 6.02 3.47
N HIS A 37 -9.40 5.08 2.88
CA HIS A 37 -9.75 4.60 1.55
C HIS A 37 -11.16 4.01 1.54
N ASN A 38 -11.45 3.18 2.54
CA ASN A 38 -12.74 2.49 2.59
C ASN A 38 -13.90 3.39 3.04
N ALA A 39 -13.57 4.55 3.61
CA ALA A 39 -14.58 5.53 3.97
C ALA A 39 -14.91 6.48 2.82
N GLY A 40 -14.20 6.36 1.70
CA GLY A 40 -14.42 7.21 0.54
C GLY A 40 -13.77 8.57 0.63
N SER A 41 -12.81 8.75 1.56
CA SER A 41 -12.15 10.04 1.75
C SER A 41 -11.22 10.40 0.61
N ASN A 42 -10.74 9.40 -0.13
CA ASN A 42 -9.83 9.61 -1.26
C ASN A 42 -10.62 9.44 -2.54
N ILE A 43 -10.77 10.52 -3.30
CA ILE A 43 -11.58 10.52 -4.52
C ILE A 43 -11.09 9.47 -5.51
N SER A 44 -9.76 9.31 -5.64
CA SER A 44 -9.22 8.41 -6.66
C SER A 44 -9.48 6.94 -6.38
N THR A 45 -9.82 6.57 -5.13
CA THR A 45 -10.07 5.18 -4.78
C THR A 45 -11.51 4.90 -4.38
N ARG A 46 -12.35 5.95 -4.39
CA ARG A 46 -13.72 5.81 -3.91
C ARG A 46 -14.53 4.77 -4.69
N SER A 47 -14.33 4.71 -6.00
CA SER A 47 -15.13 3.80 -6.84
C SER A 47 -14.75 2.34 -6.66
N GLY A 48 -13.62 2.06 -6.02
CA GLY A 48 -13.15 0.69 -5.82
C GLY A 48 -13.45 0.10 -4.46
N ILE A 49 -14.14 0.82 -3.60
CA ILE A 49 -14.47 0.33 -2.26
C ILE A 49 -15.30 -0.95 -2.36
N PRO A 50 -14.97 -1.99 -1.55
CA PRO A 50 -13.98 -1.99 -0.49
C PRO A 50 -12.59 -2.43 -0.96
N TRP A 51 -11.58 -1.88 -0.29
CA TRP A 51 -10.19 -2.19 -0.57
C TRP A 51 -9.62 -3.09 0.50
N LYS A 52 -8.75 -4.00 0.10
CA LYS A 52 -8.03 -4.85 1.05
C LYS A 52 -6.53 -4.75 0.78
N ILE A 53 -5.75 -4.96 1.83
CA ILE A 53 -4.30 -4.96 1.71
C ILE A 53 -3.85 -6.30 1.16
N VAL A 54 -3.08 -6.28 0.06
CA VAL A 54 -2.53 -7.52 -0.50
C VAL A 54 -1.02 -7.61 -0.31
N ARG A 55 -0.36 -6.51 0.03
CA ARG A 55 1.06 -6.53 0.37
C ARG A 55 1.44 -5.31 1.18
N MET A 56 2.35 -5.50 2.14
CA MET A 56 2.92 -4.41 2.93
C MET A 56 4.42 -4.64 3.07
N GLU A 57 5.18 -3.53 3.03
CA GLU A 57 6.61 -3.55 3.30
C GLU A 57 6.90 -2.37 4.21
N GLN A 58 7.68 -2.60 5.27
CA GLN A 58 7.95 -1.58 6.25
C GLN A 58 9.37 -1.07 6.16
N PHE A 59 9.54 0.22 6.40
CA PHE A 59 10.82 0.90 6.32
C PHE A 59 10.98 1.85 7.49
N ASN A 60 12.24 2.11 7.87
CA ASN A 60 12.54 3.03 8.96
C ASN A 60 12.45 4.49 8.54
N ALA A 61 12.61 4.77 7.24
CA ALA A 61 12.62 6.14 6.75
C ALA A 61 11.53 6.36 5.72
N ARG A 62 10.92 7.54 5.77
CA ARG A 62 9.88 7.92 4.81
C ARG A 62 10.39 7.83 3.38
N LYS A 63 11.61 8.29 3.15
CA LYS A 63 12.17 8.29 1.81
C LYS A 63 12.27 6.89 1.22
N GLU A 64 12.62 5.91 2.06
CA GLU A 64 12.71 4.52 1.59
C GLU A 64 11.36 3.99 1.14
N ALA A 65 10.32 4.29 1.93
CA ALA A 65 8.97 3.84 1.58
C ALA A 65 8.50 4.52 0.29
N TRP A 66 8.80 5.81 0.14
CA TRP A 66 8.43 6.56 -1.05
C TRP A 66 9.13 6.01 -2.29
N LEU A 67 10.43 5.71 -2.17
CA LEU A 67 11.18 5.16 -3.28
C LEU A 67 10.64 3.80 -3.69
N ARG A 68 10.26 2.99 -2.71
CA ARG A 68 9.69 1.68 -3.00
C ARG A 68 8.34 1.80 -3.71
N GLU A 69 7.52 2.73 -3.27
CA GLU A 69 6.26 3.00 -3.95
C GLU A 69 6.49 3.34 -5.41
N ARG A 70 7.45 4.23 -5.68
CA ARG A 70 7.75 4.62 -7.04
C ARG A 70 8.25 3.45 -7.88
N GLN A 71 9.08 2.60 -7.26
CA GLN A 71 9.59 1.42 -7.95
C GLN A 71 8.45 0.48 -8.34
N ILE A 72 7.55 0.19 -7.40
CA ILE A 72 6.44 -0.72 -7.68
C ILE A 72 5.51 -0.14 -8.74
N LYS A 73 5.27 1.17 -8.68
CA LYS A 73 4.45 1.82 -9.70
C LYS A 73 5.09 1.73 -11.08
N SER A 74 6.43 1.72 -11.14
CA SER A 74 7.13 1.65 -12.41
C SER A 74 6.96 0.29 -13.10
N TYR A 75 6.55 -0.73 -12.37
CA TYR A 75 6.30 -2.05 -12.95
C TYR A 75 5.07 -2.06 -13.86
N LYS A 76 4.16 -1.10 -13.66
CA LYS A 76 2.95 -0.94 -14.47
C LYS A 76 2.14 -2.22 -14.63
N GLY A 77 2.07 -2.99 -13.53
CA GLY A 77 1.29 -4.21 -13.52
C GLY A 77 1.87 -5.36 -14.31
N GLY A 78 3.15 -5.27 -14.72
CA GLY A 78 3.77 -6.30 -15.55
C GLY A 78 4.26 -7.48 -14.72
N GLU A 79 5.23 -8.23 -15.31
CA GLU A 79 5.72 -9.46 -14.68
C GLU A 79 6.31 -9.26 -13.30
N ALA A 80 7.06 -8.15 -13.11
CA ALA A 80 7.67 -7.88 -11.82
C ALA A 80 6.59 -7.66 -10.76
N PHE A 81 5.50 -6.99 -11.14
CA PHE A 81 4.39 -6.76 -10.23
C PHE A 81 3.70 -8.08 -9.86
N LYS A 82 3.47 -8.92 -10.85
CA LYS A 82 2.85 -10.22 -10.59
C LYS A 82 3.68 -11.07 -9.66
N LYS A 83 5.00 -11.10 -9.88
CA LYS A 83 5.90 -11.82 -9.01
C LYS A 83 5.83 -11.31 -7.59
N LEU A 84 5.80 -9.97 -7.45
CA LEU A 84 5.75 -9.36 -6.15
C LEU A 84 4.49 -9.79 -5.39
N LEU A 85 3.36 -9.84 -6.06
CA LEU A 85 2.11 -10.28 -5.44
C LEU A 85 2.16 -11.74 -5.04
N GLU A 86 2.80 -12.58 -5.85
CA GLU A 86 2.94 -14.00 -5.54
C GLU A 86 3.75 -14.21 -4.27
N GLU A 87 4.75 -13.38 -4.04
CA GLU A 87 5.58 -13.46 -2.85
C GLU A 87 4.85 -13.02 -1.59
N SER A 88 3.69 -12.39 -1.75
CA SER A 88 2.96 -11.83 -0.61
C SER A 88 2.12 -12.86 0.13
N GLU A 89 2.04 -14.06 -0.36
CA GLU A 89 1.20 -15.09 0.25
C GLU A 89 1.86 -15.86 1.38
#